data_bb3350deba72cd446a6d1cf1f2b20076
#
_entry.id   bb3350deba72cd446a6d1cf1f2b20076
#
_cell.length_a   1.000
_cell.length_b   1.000
_cell.length_c   1.000
_cell.angle_alpha   90.00
_cell.angle_beta   90.00
_cell.angle_gamma   90.00
#
_symmetry.space_group_name_H-M   'P 1'
#
loop_
_entity.id
_entity.type
_entity.pdbx_description
1 polymer ?
#
loop_
_entity_poly.entity_id
_entity_poly.type
_entity_poly.pdbx_seq_one_letter_code
_entity_poly.pdbx_strand_id
1 'polypeptide(L)'
;MRPKDVLVIGDSWPGSMPPTPDPRIIASEPALGLGALAAAAESRVVTYSSTAIDGTPTTMTGLIHLPSGSPPRGGWPVVTYGHMTTGAGARSAPSLAAAEHPERRRMTQGDALCNRLLAVGVVVLRPDYEGIGGPGIHPYLVGRSLGTATLDLLVSARHTDERIGPRWVSAGHSEGSVAAAAAAIGHARQPVGADLRGVSLISPVTRMDRTIGMLVRLPVPVAPV
;
A
#
# COMPACT_ATOMS: atom_id res chain seq x y z
N MET A 1 1.92 -31.97 -4.88
CA MET A 1 2.68 -30.72 -4.84
C MET A 1 3.23 -30.59 -3.43
N ARG A 2 4.53 -30.69 -3.23
CA ARG A 2 5.11 -30.68 -1.89
C ARG A 2 5.26 -29.24 -1.42
N PRO A 3 5.15 -28.93 -0.10
CA PRO A 3 5.23 -27.57 0.43
C PRO A 3 6.56 -26.83 0.19
N LYS A 4 7.52 -27.45 -0.48
CA LYS A 4 8.87 -26.91 -0.74
C LYS A 4 8.95 -25.98 -1.97
N ASP A 5 7.87 -25.86 -2.75
CA ASP A 5 7.85 -25.03 -3.96
C ASP A 5 7.16 -23.67 -3.74
N VAL A 6 6.81 -23.32 -2.50
CA VAL A 6 6.39 -21.97 -2.14
C VAL A 6 7.63 -21.10 -2.17
N LEU A 7 7.69 -20.19 -3.12
CA LEU A 7 8.74 -19.17 -3.20
C LEU A 7 8.77 -18.41 -1.89
N VAL A 8 9.69 -18.78 -1.01
CA VAL A 8 9.92 -18.05 0.24
C VAL A 8 10.67 -16.78 -0.12
N ILE A 9 9.91 -15.72 -0.45
CA ILE A 9 10.46 -14.36 -0.58
C ILE A 9 11.18 -13.96 0.73
N GLY A 10 10.97 -14.70 1.81
CA GLY A 10 11.47 -14.41 3.15
C GLY A 10 12.94 -14.70 3.42
N ASP A 11 13.54 -15.70 2.78
CA ASP A 11 14.92 -16.10 3.10
C ASP A 11 15.99 -15.25 2.37
N SER A 12 15.60 -14.56 1.30
CA SER A 12 16.47 -13.62 0.59
C SER A 12 16.29 -12.16 1.04
N TRP A 13 15.45 -11.92 2.04
CA TRP A 13 15.23 -10.58 2.58
C TRP A 13 16.23 -10.30 3.71
N PRO A 14 17.35 -9.59 3.45
CA PRO A 14 18.33 -9.29 4.48
C PRO A 14 17.77 -8.21 5.41
N GLY A 15 17.53 -8.59 6.67
CA GLY A 15 17.22 -7.67 7.75
C GLY A 15 15.73 -7.55 8.10
N SER A 16 15.45 -7.10 9.31
CA SER A 16 14.13 -6.67 9.77
C SER A 16 13.72 -5.39 9.04
N MET A 17 12.42 -5.18 8.85
CA MET A 17 11.91 -3.86 8.49
C MET A 17 12.31 -2.91 9.62
N PRO A 18 12.90 -1.72 9.32
CA PRO A 18 13.15 -0.77 10.38
C PRO A 18 11.80 -0.37 11.00
N PRO A 19 11.61 -0.56 12.30
CA PRO A 19 10.37 -0.12 12.93
C PRO A 19 10.31 1.39 12.85
N THR A 20 9.17 1.91 12.39
CA THR A 20 8.88 3.32 12.56
C THR A 20 8.49 3.52 14.02
N PRO A 21 9.27 4.29 14.79
CA PRO A 21 8.87 4.62 16.14
C PRO A 21 7.57 5.40 16.11
N ASP A 22 6.50 4.84 16.71
CA ASP A 22 5.19 5.48 16.87
C ASP A 22 4.62 6.07 15.56
N PRO A 23 4.22 5.24 14.58
CA PRO A 23 3.60 5.70 13.34
C PRO A 23 2.31 6.45 13.65
N ARG A 24 2.16 7.68 13.13
CA ARG A 24 1.00 8.55 13.41
C ARG A 24 0.62 9.40 12.21
N ILE A 25 -0.65 9.78 12.14
CA ILE A 25 -1.13 10.79 11.20
C ILE A 25 -0.61 12.17 11.64
N ILE A 26 0.06 12.85 10.71
CA ILE A 26 0.61 14.20 10.90
C ILE A 26 -0.37 15.25 10.36
N ALA A 27 -1.00 14.95 9.22
CA ALA A 27 -2.00 15.81 8.60
C ALA A 27 -3.10 14.94 7.97
N SER A 28 -4.32 15.47 7.92
CA SER A 28 -5.48 14.80 7.35
C SER A 28 -6.43 15.83 6.75
N GLU A 29 -6.76 15.66 5.48
CA GLU A 29 -7.65 16.53 4.72
C GLU A 29 -8.67 15.69 3.93
N PRO A 30 -9.84 16.24 3.56
CA PRO A 30 -10.76 15.57 2.67
C PRO A 30 -10.08 15.21 1.33
N ALA A 31 -10.22 13.98 0.87
CA ALA A 31 -9.70 13.57 -0.41
C ALA A 31 -10.54 14.12 -1.55
N LEU A 32 -9.90 14.66 -2.57
CA LEU A 32 -10.49 15.21 -3.77
C LEU A 32 -9.97 14.48 -5.03
N GLY A 33 -10.52 14.81 -6.19
CA GLY A 33 -10.05 14.28 -7.46
C GLY A 33 -10.08 12.74 -7.52
N LEU A 34 -8.95 12.13 -7.90
CA LEU A 34 -8.82 10.67 -7.99
C LEU A 34 -8.69 10.00 -6.62
N GLY A 35 -8.43 10.77 -5.56
CA GLY A 35 -8.34 10.26 -4.20
C GLY A 35 -9.70 9.93 -3.56
N ALA A 36 -10.81 10.41 -4.12
CA ALA A 36 -12.15 10.15 -3.58
C ALA A 36 -12.75 8.88 -4.19
N LEU A 37 -13.36 8.03 -3.35
CA LEU A 37 -14.08 6.84 -3.80
C LEU A 37 -15.59 7.01 -3.62
N ALA A 38 -16.38 6.69 -4.66
CA ALA A 38 -17.82 6.95 -4.70
C ALA A 38 -18.61 6.21 -3.61
N ALA A 39 -18.17 5.03 -3.18
CA ALA A 39 -18.83 4.25 -2.14
C ALA A 39 -18.35 4.58 -0.72
N ALA A 40 -17.35 5.46 -0.56
CA ALA A 40 -16.90 5.92 0.75
C ALA A 40 -17.85 6.97 1.31
N ALA A 41 -18.23 6.83 2.58
CA ALA A 41 -18.88 7.92 3.32
C ALA A 41 -17.88 9.04 3.66
N GLU A 42 -16.62 8.67 3.82
CA GLU A 42 -15.52 9.57 4.12
C GLU A 42 -14.26 9.10 3.39
N SER A 43 -13.62 10.01 2.64
CA SER A 43 -12.31 9.79 2.03
C SER A 43 -11.36 10.90 2.48
N ARG A 44 -10.21 10.52 3.03
CA ARG A 44 -9.19 11.44 3.53
C ARG A 44 -7.85 11.18 2.87
N VAL A 45 -7.18 12.23 2.45
CA VAL A 45 -5.73 12.23 2.21
C VAL A 45 -5.05 12.41 3.56
N VAL A 46 -4.08 11.58 3.83
CA VAL A 46 -3.29 11.67 5.07
C VAL A 46 -1.81 11.75 4.76
N THR A 47 -1.10 12.51 5.59
CA THR A 47 0.36 12.44 5.70
C THR A 47 0.67 11.74 7.02
N TYR A 48 1.52 10.72 7.00
CA TYR A 48 1.87 9.95 8.19
C TYR A 48 3.39 9.79 8.34
N SER A 49 3.85 9.64 9.58
CA SER A 49 5.25 9.36 9.88
C SER A 49 5.62 7.93 9.46
N SER A 50 6.78 7.77 8.88
CA SER A 50 7.31 6.48 8.41
C SER A 50 8.84 6.47 8.46
N THR A 51 9.43 5.36 8.04
CA THR A 51 10.87 5.17 7.94
C THR A 51 11.26 4.86 6.50
N ALA A 52 12.20 5.63 5.97
CA ALA A 52 12.75 5.45 4.63
C ALA A 52 13.57 4.14 4.52
N ILE A 53 13.89 3.75 3.28
CA ILE A 53 14.65 2.51 3.00
C ILE A 53 16.03 2.50 3.66
N ASP A 54 16.64 3.65 3.86
CA ASP A 54 17.93 3.84 4.52
C ASP A 54 17.86 3.88 6.06
N GLY A 55 16.64 3.79 6.62
CA GLY A 55 16.40 3.82 8.06
C GLY A 55 16.18 5.23 8.63
N THR A 56 16.21 6.28 7.82
CA THR A 56 15.96 7.64 8.31
C THR A 56 14.45 7.92 8.47
N PRO A 57 14.06 8.76 9.44
CA PRO A 57 12.69 9.21 9.56
C PRO A 57 12.22 9.95 8.31
N THR A 58 11.02 9.65 7.84
CA THR A 58 10.39 10.30 6.68
C THR A 58 8.90 10.47 6.89
N THR A 59 8.24 11.08 5.92
CA THR A 59 6.77 11.14 5.83
C THR A 59 6.30 10.56 4.51
N MET A 60 5.16 9.91 4.56
CA MET A 60 4.50 9.35 3.37
C MET A 60 3.06 9.83 3.32
N THR A 61 2.45 9.77 2.14
CA THR A 61 1.04 10.07 1.95
C THR A 61 0.23 8.81 1.68
N GLY A 62 -1.07 8.91 1.81
CA GLY A 62 -1.99 7.82 1.52
C GLY A 62 -3.44 8.23 1.69
N LEU A 63 -4.32 7.27 1.49
CA LEU A 63 -5.76 7.46 1.56
C LEU A 63 -6.38 6.55 2.62
N ILE A 64 -7.32 7.13 3.38
CA ILE A 64 -8.20 6.41 4.29
C ILE A 64 -9.63 6.58 3.77
N HIS A 65 -10.30 5.46 3.49
CA HIS A 65 -11.70 5.46 3.06
C HIS A 65 -12.53 4.68 4.06
N LEU A 66 -13.55 5.33 4.61
CA LEU A 66 -14.48 4.73 5.57
C LEU A 66 -15.80 4.39 4.87
N PRO A 67 -16.39 3.21 5.16
CA PRO A 67 -17.69 2.83 4.65
C PRO A 67 -18.81 3.61 5.33
N SER A 68 -20.02 3.53 4.77
CA SER A 68 -21.23 4.09 5.35
C SER A 68 -21.72 3.23 6.53
N GLY A 69 -22.53 3.85 7.39
CA GLY A 69 -23.18 3.19 8.53
C GLY A 69 -22.36 3.26 9.82
N SER A 70 -22.68 2.39 10.76
CA SER A 70 -22.00 2.30 12.04
C SER A 70 -21.05 1.10 12.06
N PRO A 71 -19.85 1.24 12.68
CA PRO A 71 -18.93 0.13 12.80
C PRO A 71 -19.53 -1.00 13.66
N PRO A 72 -19.27 -2.26 13.33
CA PRO A 72 -19.61 -3.36 14.20
C PRO A 72 -18.78 -3.29 15.50
N ARG A 73 -19.17 -4.08 16.52
CA ARG A 73 -18.38 -4.20 17.75
C ARG A 73 -16.94 -4.59 17.43
N GLY A 74 -15.99 -3.77 17.86
CA GLY A 74 -14.56 -3.94 17.60
C GLY A 74 -14.06 -3.28 16.29
N GLY A 75 -14.89 -2.42 15.69
CA GLY A 75 -14.52 -1.64 14.49
C GLY A 75 -14.73 -2.40 13.17
N TRP A 76 -14.71 -1.65 12.07
CA TRP A 76 -14.75 -2.21 10.73
C TRP A 76 -13.51 -3.06 10.42
N PRO A 77 -13.65 -4.17 9.68
CA PRO A 77 -12.50 -4.84 9.09
C PRO A 77 -11.81 -3.94 8.07
N VAL A 78 -10.52 -4.19 7.85
CA VAL A 78 -9.65 -3.34 7.04
C VAL A 78 -9.07 -4.11 5.86
N VAL A 79 -8.96 -3.46 4.72
CA VAL A 79 -8.08 -3.87 3.62
C VAL A 79 -7.06 -2.77 3.38
N THR A 80 -5.77 -3.09 3.46
CA THR A 80 -4.75 -2.25 2.83
C THR A 80 -4.65 -2.64 1.36
N TYR A 81 -4.80 -1.67 0.46
CA TYR A 81 -4.73 -1.92 -0.98
C TYR A 81 -3.55 -1.17 -1.61
N GLY A 82 -2.50 -1.91 -1.92
CA GLY A 82 -1.35 -1.40 -2.66
C GLY A 82 -1.68 -1.21 -4.14
N HIS A 83 -1.46 0.01 -4.64
CA HIS A 83 -1.68 0.34 -6.04
C HIS A 83 -0.55 -0.19 -6.93
N MET A 84 -0.82 -0.35 -8.23
CA MET A 84 0.20 -0.64 -9.23
C MET A 84 1.13 0.55 -9.46
N THR A 85 2.20 0.36 -10.20
CA THR A 85 3.12 1.42 -10.60
C THR A 85 2.38 2.57 -11.29
N THR A 86 2.50 3.78 -10.71
CA THR A 86 1.91 5.03 -11.20
C THR A 86 2.95 6.04 -11.64
N GLY A 87 4.23 5.72 -11.43
CA GLY A 87 5.40 6.54 -11.69
C GLY A 87 6.38 6.52 -10.54
N ALA A 88 7.40 7.35 -10.55
CA ALA A 88 8.50 7.33 -9.59
C ALA A 88 8.71 8.68 -8.86
N GLY A 89 7.82 9.62 -8.99
CA GLY A 89 7.98 10.96 -8.41
C GLY A 89 6.76 11.43 -7.62
N ALA A 90 6.92 12.54 -6.91
CA ALA A 90 5.89 13.09 -6.02
C ALA A 90 4.53 13.30 -6.69
N ARG A 91 4.50 13.65 -7.97
CA ARG A 91 3.25 13.82 -8.74
C ARG A 91 2.57 12.52 -9.12
N SER A 92 3.20 11.38 -8.87
CA SER A 92 2.65 10.05 -9.18
C SER A 92 1.79 9.48 -8.06
N ALA A 93 1.52 10.26 -7.00
CA ALA A 93 0.72 9.85 -5.85
C ALA A 93 -0.78 9.79 -6.19
N PRO A 94 -1.42 8.62 -6.12
CA PRO A 94 -2.87 8.52 -6.31
C PRO A 94 -3.66 9.37 -5.32
N SER A 95 -3.14 9.57 -4.11
CA SER A 95 -3.80 10.37 -3.07
C SER A 95 -3.90 11.86 -3.41
N LEU A 96 -2.96 12.39 -4.20
CA LEU A 96 -2.82 13.81 -4.52
C LEU A 96 -3.21 14.14 -5.97
N ALA A 97 -3.61 13.14 -6.75
CA ALA A 97 -3.84 13.31 -8.18
C ALA A 97 -5.17 14.00 -8.48
N ALA A 98 -5.11 15.03 -9.31
CA ALA A 98 -6.30 15.67 -9.88
C ALA A 98 -7.02 14.74 -10.87
N ALA A 99 -8.30 15.00 -11.12
CA ALA A 99 -9.14 14.17 -12.00
C ALA A 99 -8.61 14.05 -13.43
N GLU A 100 -7.89 15.07 -13.90
CA GLU A 100 -7.32 15.18 -15.25
C GLU A 100 -5.90 14.62 -15.35
N HIS A 101 -5.40 13.96 -14.29
CA HIS A 101 -4.04 13.43 -14.29
C HIS A 101 -3.79 12.48 -15.48
N PRO A 102 -2.68 12.59 -16.23
CA PRO A 102 -2.41 11.77 -17.42
C PRO A 102 -2.40 10.26 -17.13
N GLU A 103 -1.91 9.86 -15.96
CA GLU A 103 -1.86 8.45 -15.50
C GLU A 103 -3.13 8.01 -14.75
N ARG A 104 -4.24 8.76 -14.84
CA ARG A 104 -5.49 8.46 -14.11
C ARG A 104 -5.93 7.00 -14.24
N ARG A 105 -5.76 6.41 -15.43
CA ARG A 105 -6.16 5.02 -15.68
C ARG A 105 -5.43 4.02 -14.79
N ARG A 106 -4.14 4.26 -14.51
CA ARG A 106 -3.34 3.42 -13.62
C ARG A 106 -3.69 3.68 -12.16
N MET A 107 -3.88 4.95 -11.81
CA MET A 107 -4.19 5.38 -10.44
C MET A 107 -5.55 4.87 -9.95
N THR A 108 -6.54 4.78 -10.85
CA THR A 108 -7.90 4.34 -10.52
C THR A 108 -8.16 2.85 -10.77
N GLN A 109 -7.18 2.08 -11.19
CA GLN A 109 -7.37 0.67 -11.57
C GLN A 109 -7.97 -0.19 -10.46
N GLY A 110 -7.69 0.09 -9.20
CA GLY A 110 -8.23 -0.61 -8.04
C GLY A 110 -9.58 -0.12 -7.54
N ASP A 111 -10.10 0.99 -8.06
CA ASP A 111 -11.26 1.69 -7.47
C ASP A 111 -12.54 0.86 -7.49
N ALA A 112 -12.76 0.07 -8.52
CA ALA A 112 -13.94 -0.80 -8.59
C ALA A 112 -13.94 -1.85 -7.45
N LEU A 113 -12.79 -2.43 -7.13
CA LEU A 113 -12.63 -3.35 -6.00
C LEU A 113 -12.80 -2.61 -4.68
N CYS A 114 -12.13 -1.48 -4.51
CA CYS A 114 -12.21 -0.67 -3.30
C CYS A 114 -13.65 -0.20 -3.01
N ASN A 115 -14.37 0.25 -4.01
CA ASN A 115 -15.79 0.63 -3.87
C ASN A 115 -16.67 -0.56 -3.43
N ARG A 116 -16.43 -1.77 -3.96
CA ARG A 116 -17.16 -2.97 -3.52
C ARG A 116 -16.87 -3.33 -2.08
N LEU A 117 -15.61 -3.21 -1.63
CA LEU A 117 -15.23 -3.45 -0.25
C LEU A 117 -15.91 -2.45 0.71
N LEU A 118 -15.90 -1.17 0.36
CA LEU A 118 -16.60 -0.13 1.10
C LEU A 118 -18.11 -0.39 1.21
N ALA A 119 -18.75 -0.80 0.10
CA ALA A 119 -20.17 -1.11 0.07
C ALA A 119 -20.59 -2.26 1.00
N VAL A 120 -19.65 -3.15 1.38
CA VAL A 120 -19.88 -4.23 2.32
C VAL A 120 -19.31 -3.98 3.73
N GLY A 121 -19.00 -2.72 4.05
CA GLY A 121 -18.56 -2.32 5.38
C GLY A 121 -17.08 -2.63 5.69
N VAL A 122 -16.22 -2.54 4.71
CA VAL A 122 -14.76 -2.71 4.87
C VAL A 122 -14.06 -1.37 4.67
N VAL A 123 -13.23 -0.98 5.62
CA VAL A 123 -12.33 0.18 5.49
C VAL A 123 -11.25 -0.14 4.45
N VAL A 124 -10.95 0.82 3.60
CA VAL A 124 -9.86 0.70 2.61
C VAL A 124 -8.77 1.73 2.91
N LEU A 125 -7.54 1.25 3.11
CA LEU A 125 -6.35 2.06 3.26
C LEU A 125 -5.46 1.90 2.03
N ARG A 126 -5.07 3.01 1.41
CA ARG A 126 -4.24 2.99 0.19
C ARG A 126 -2.97 3.81 0.45
N PRO A 127 -1.82 3.18 0.73
CA PRO A 127 -0.57 3.93 0.85
C PRO A 127 -0.13 4.42 -0.54
N ASP A 128 0.41 5.63 -0.57
CA ASP A 128 1.35 6.02 -1.60
C ASP A 128 2.72 5.56 -1.21
N TYR A 129 3.66 5.21 -1.80
CA TYR A 129 4.92 4.67 -1.31
C TYR A 129 5.97 5.77 -1.04
N GLU A 130 7.08 5.40 -0.44
CA GLU A 130 8.23 6.28 -0.25
C GLU A 130 8.62 6.97 -1.58
N GLY A 131 8.83 8.30 -1.55
CA GLY A 131 9.14 9.10 -2.73
C GLY A 131 7.97 9.37 -3.68
N ILE A 132 6.78 8.79 -3.41
CA ILE A 132 5.54 9.08 -4.13
C ILE A 132 4.64 9.90 -3.21
N GLY A 133 4.37 11.16 -3.57
CA GLY A 133 3.61 12.11 -2.74
C GLY A 133 4.37 12.69 -1.56
N GLY A 134 5.49 12.13 -1.19
CA GLY A 134 6.36 12.55 -0.10
C GLY A 134 7.79 12.83 -0.56
N PRO A 135 8.70 13.11 0.39
CA PRO A 135 10.11 13.35 0.09
C PRO A 135 10.84 12.05 -0.31
N GLY A 136 11.99 12.20 -0.93
CA GLY A 136 12.88 11.11 -1.29
C GLY A 136 12.71 10.59 -2.71
N ILE A 137 13.37 9.47 -2.98
CA ILE A 137 13.31 8.75 -4.26
C ILE A 137 12.57 7.45 -4.02
N HIS A 138 11.63 7.13 -4.91
CA HIS A 138 10.87 5.90 -4.81
C HIS A 138 11.75 4.65 -5.03
N PRO A 139 11.92 3.78 -4.01
CA PRO A 139 12.71 2.55 -4.14
C PRO A 139 11.83 1.47 -4.79
N TYR A 140 11.64 1.59 -6.08
CA TYR A 140 10.74 0.78 -6.90
C TYR A 140 10.91 -0.73 -6.67
N LEU A 141 9.81 -1.43 -6.37
CA LEU A 141 9.74 -2.88 -6.08
C LEU A 141 10.60 -3.35 -4.90
N VAL A 142 11.12 -2.44 -4.08
CA VAL A 142 11.82 -2.83 -2.85
C VAL A 142 10.80 -3.10 -1.75
N GLY A 143 10.50 -4.37 -1.54
CA GLY A 143 9.44 -4.80 -0.63
C GLY A 143 9.56 -4.25 0.79
N ARG A 144 10.78 -4.06 1.33
CA ARG A 144 10.97 -3.49 2.68
C ARG A 144 10.37 -2.08 2.78
N SER A 145 10.63 -1.20 1.81
CA SER A 145 10.06 0.14 1.80
C SER A 145 8.54 0.11 1.58
N LEU A 146 8.07 -0.67 0.60
CA LEU A 146 6.65 -0.81 0.29
C LEU A 146 5.84 -1.40 1.45
N GLY A 147 6.40 -2.39 2.14
CA GLY A 147 5.79 -3.01 3.31
C GLY A 147 5.74 -2.07 4.51
N THR A 148 6.80 -1.30 4.76
CA THR A 148 6.84 -0.25 5.80
C THR A 148 5.75 0.78 5.55
N ALA A 149 5.66 1.34 4.34
CA ALA A 149 4.60 2.30 3.98
C ALA A 149 3.20 1.75 4.29
N THR A 150 2.96 0.47 3.97
CA THR A 150 1.67 -0.19 4.18
C THR A 150 1.35 -0.41 5.65
N LEU A 151 2.32 -0.88 6.45
CA LEU A 151 2.12 -1.14 7.87
C LEU A 151 1.99 0.15 8.67
N ASP A 152 2.79 1.17 8.35
CA ASP A 152 2.76 2.45 9.05
C ASP A 152 1.43 3.18 8.82
N LEU A 153 0.87 3.14 7.59
CA LEU A 153 -0.47 3.65 7.33
C LEU A 153 -1.54 2.89 8.13
N LEU A 154 -1.46 1.55 8.18
CA LEU A 154 -2.41 0.73 8.94
C LEU A 154 -2.38 1.08 10.43
N VAL A 155 -1.19 1.16 11.02
CA VAL A 155 -1.01 1.50 12.43
C VAL A 155 -1.49 2.92 12.71
N SER A 156 -1.04 3.89 11.90
CA SER A 156 -1.42 5.31 12.05
C SER A 156 -2.93 5.52 11.95
N ALA A 157 -3.59 4.88 10.98
CA ALA A 157 -5.02 4.99 10.78
C ALA A 157 -5.81 4.44 11.98
N ARG A 158 -5.40 3.28 12.52
CA ARG A 158 -6.05 2.65 13.67
C ARG A 158 -5.83 3.40 14.99
N HIS A 159 -4.68 4.02 15.17
CA HIS A 159 -4.41 4.86 16.35
C HIS A 159 -5.24 6.17 16.34
N THR A 160 -5.56 6.67 15.14
CA THR A 160 -6.26 7.95 14.99
C THR A 160 -7.79 7.79 14.99
N ASP A 161 -8.31 6.63 14.54
CA ASP A 161 -9.75 6.42 14.36
C ASP A 161 -10.16 5.04 14.93
N GLU A 162 -10.83 5.05 16.08
CA GLU A 162 -11.30 3.84 16.78
C GLU A 162 -12.35 3.02 16.01
N ARG A 163 -12.96 3.61 14.96
CA ARG A 163 -13.86 2.91 14.05
C ARG A 163 -13.14 1.86 13.21
N ILE A 164 -11.81 1.96 13.08
CA ILE A 164 -10.95 1.07 12.29
C ILE A 164 -10.49 -0.10 13.16
N GLY A 165 -11.07 -1.27 12.93
CA GLY A 165 -10.83 -2.47 13.74
C GLY A 165 -9.48 -3.15 13.46
N PRO A 166 -9.13 -4.18 14.26
CA PRO A 166 -7.85 -4.88 14.13
C PRO A 166 -7.83 -5.92 12.99
N ARG A 167 -8.99 -6.45 12.55
CA ARG A 167 -9.03 -7.48 11.50
C ARG A 167 -8.60 -6.90 10.16
N TRP A 168 -7.55 -7.45 9.58
CA TRP A 168 -6.91 -6.88 8.42
C TRP A 168 -6.60 -7.91 7.33
N VAL A 169 -6.77 -7.51 6.08
CA VAL A 169 -6.28 -8.21 4.90
C VAL A 169 -5.33 -7.29 4.15
N SER A 170 -4.16 -7.82 3.76
CA SER A 170 -3.22 -7.11 2.91
C SER A 170 -3.46 -7.48 1.44
N ALA A 171 -3.78 -6.51 0.62
CA ALA A 171 -4.07 -6.72 -0.80
C ALA A 171 -3.26 -5.76 -1.68
N GLY A 172 -3.01 -6.14 -2.92
CA GLY A 172 -2.32 -5.25 -3.85
C GLY A 172 -2.23 -5.80 -5.27
N HIS A 173 -2.05 -4.88 -6.23
CA HIS A 173 -1.96 -5.19 -7.65
C HIS A 173 -0.57 -4.82 -8.20
N SER A 174 0.04 -5.73 -8.97
CA SER A 174 1.35 -5.53 -9.60
C SER A 174 2.41 -5.14 -8.57
N GLU A 175 3.00 -3.96 -8.60
CA GLU A 175 3.89 -3.43 -7.55
C GLU A 175 3.25 -3.50 -6.17
N GLY A 176 1.96 -3.16 -6.06
CA GLY A 176 1.20 -3.29 -4.82
C GLY A 176 1.11 -4.72 -4.30
N SER A 177 1.29 -5.74 -5.13
CA SER A 177 1.39 -7.13 -4.65
C SER A 177 2.69 -7.37 -3.86
N VAL A 178 3.76 -6.68 -4.23
CA VAL A 178 5.02 -6.70 -3.45
C VAL A 178 4.81 -6.00 -2.11
N ALA A 179 4.13 -4.84 -2.11
CA ALA A 179 3.76 -4.13 -0.88
C ALA A 179 2.93 -5.01 0.06
N ALA A 180 1.90 -5.68 -0.48
CA ALA A 180 1.00 -6.54 0.29
C ALA A 180 1.73 -7.75 0.89
N ALA A 181 2.56 -8.44 0.10
CA ALA A 181 3.36 -9.57 0.57
C ALA A 181 4.36 -9.13 1.64
N ALA A 182 5.06 -8.03 1.40
CA ALA A 182 6.06 -7.49 2.31
C ALA A 182 5.46 -7.03 3.64
N ALA A 183 4.31 -6.37 3.62
CA ALA A 183 3.60 -5.97 4.83
C ALA A 183 3.19 -7.19 5.68
N ALA A 184 2.69 -8.25 5.04
CA ALA A 184 2.33 -9.49 5.74
C ALA A 184 3.57 -10.17 6.35
N ILE A 185 4.68 -10.24 5.63
CA ILE A 185 5.96 -10.79 6.13
C ILE A 185 6.49 -9.94 7.28
N GLY A 186 6.48 -8.61 7.13
CA GLY A 186 6.91 -7.68 8.18
C GLY A 186 6.09 -7.85 9.45
N HIS A 187 4.77 -7.91 9.31
CA HIS A 187 3.86 -8.17 10.44
C HIS A 187 4.11 -9.52 11.10
N ALA A 188 4.37 -10.60 10.33
CA ALA A 188 4.66 -11.92 10.89
C ALA A 188 5.95 -11.95 11.71
N ARG A 189 6.93 -11.13 11.34
CA ARG A 189 8.21 -10.98 12.07
C ARG A 189 8.11 -10.03 13.26
N GLN A 190 7.36 -8.95 13.09
CA GLN A 190 7.15 -7.93 14.12
C GLN A 190 5.68 -7.50 14.11
N PRO A 191 4.85 -8.13 14.95
CA PRO A 191 3.41 -7.82 15.00
C PRO A 191 3.11 -6.36 15.33
N VAL A 192 2.24 -5.73 14.54
CA VAL A 192 1.85 -4.31 14.67
C VAL A 192 0.49 -4.12 15.36
N GLY A 193 0.09 -5.04 16.21
CA GLY A 193 -1.17 -4.94 16.94
C GLY A 193 -2.44 -5.09 16.07
N ALA A 194 -2.30 -5.59 14.83
CA ALA A 194 -3.39 -5.93 13.93
C ALA A 194 -3.54 -7.46 13.83
N ASP A 195 -4.68 -7.93 13.35
CA ASP A 195 -5.01 -9.35 13.20
C ASP A 195 -5.08 -9.68 11.70
N LEU A 196 -3.98 -10.13 11.14
CA LEU A 196 -3.86 -10.46 9.71
C LEU A 196 -4.71 -11.69 9.37
N ARG A 197 -5.68 -11.54 8.49
CA ARG A 197 -6.64 -12.57 8.08
C ARG A 197 -6.34 -13.18 6.72
N GLY A 198 -5.54 -12.50 5.91
CA GLY A 198 -5.19 -13.00 4.60
C GLY A 198 -4.35 -12.03 3.79
N VAL A 199 -3.83 -12.53 2.69
CA VAL A 199 -3.08 -11.76 1.70
C VAL A 199 -3.67 -12.03 0.32
N SER A 200 -3.92 -10.97 -0.45
CA SER A 200 -4.41 -11.08 -1.83
C SER A 200 -3.42 -10.41 -2.79
N LEU A 201 -2.80 -11.20 -3.63
CA LEU A 201 -1.81 -10.75 -4.60
C LEU A 201 -2.42 -10.81 -6.01
N ILE A 202 -2.68 -9.64 -6.58
CA ILE A 202 -3.30 -9.51 -7.92
C ILE A 202 -2.17 -9.22 -8.92
N SER A 203 -2.04 -10.08 -9.94
CA SER A 203 -0.96 -10.00 -10.93
C SER A 203 0.42 -9.81 -10.28
N PRO A 204 0.84 -10.72 -9.38
CA PRO A 204 2.02 -10.51 -8.57
C PRO A 204 3.28 -10.44 -9.42
N VAL A 205 4.17 -9.51 -9.07
CA VAL A 205 5.51 -9.42 -9.63
C VAL A 205 6.36 -10.52 -9.00
N THR A 206 6.62 -11.57 -9.76
CA THR A 206 7.43 -12.72 -9.34
C THR A 206 8.63 -12.89 -10.25
N ARG A 207 9.73 -13.42 -9.74
CA ARG A 207 10.93 -13.77 -10.53
C ARG A 207 11.46 -12.60 -11.36
N MET A 208 11.60 -11.41 -10.74
CA MET A 208 12.18 -10.22 -11.39
C MET A 208 13.56 -10.49 -11.99
N ASP A 209 14.35 -11.38 -11.39
CA ASP A 209 15.62 -11.86 -11.89
C ASP A 209 15.48 -12.42 -13.33
N ARG A 210 14.49 -13.27 -13.55
CA ARG A 210 14.20 -13.85 -14.87
C ARG A 210 13.58 -12.82 -15.82
N THR A 211 12.65 -12.01 -15.33
CA THR A 211 11.96 -11.02 -16.15
C THR A 211 12.94 -9.98 -16.70
N ILE A 212 13.80 -9.42 -15.85
CA ILE A 212 14.84 -8.48 -16.29
C ILE A 212 15.82 -9.18 -17.23
N GLY A 213 16.29 -10.38 -16.88
CA GLY A 213 17.19 -11.16 -17.75
C GLY A 213 16.60 -11.48 -19.12
N MET A 214 15.28 -11.59 -19.25
CA MET A 214 14.59 -11.71 -20.52
C MET A 214 14.52 -10.38 -21.27
N LEU A 215 14.11 -9.31 -20.58
CA LEU A 215 13.93 -7.97 -21.17
C LEU A 215 15.22 -7.41 -21.76
N VAL A 216 16.35 -7.55 -21.06
CA VAL A 216 17.65 -7.07 -21.57
C VAL A 216 18.17 -7.86 -22.78
N ARG A 217 17.60 -9.01 -23.06
CA ARG A 217 17.93 -9.83 -24.24
C ARG A 217 17.01 -9.57 -25.44
N LEU A 218 15.93 -8.80 -25.26
CA LEU A 218 15.05 -8.47 -26.36
C LEU A 218 15.70 -7.39 -27.26
N PRO A 219 15.71 -7.56 -28.60
CA PRO A 219 16.29 -6.61 -29.53
C PRO A 219 15.41 -5.37 -29.76
N VAL A 220 14.55 -5.02 -28.81
CA VAL A 220 13.64 -3.86 -28.88
C VAL A 220 14.05 -2.83 -27.84
N PRO A 221 14.13 -1.53 -28.20
CA PRO A 221 14.34 -0.50 -27.22
C PRO A 221 13.14 -0.46 -26.27
N VAL A 222 13.37 -0.82 -24.99
CA VAL A 222 12.38 -0.60 -23.95
C VAL A 222 12.41 0.90 -23.67
N ALA A 223 11.38 1.62 -24.09
CA ALA A 223 11.26 3.03 -23.75
C ALA A 223 11.27 3.18 -22.23
N PRO A 224 12.04 4.13 -21.68
CA PRO A 224 11.96 4.44 -20.26
C PRO A 224 10.52 4.88 -19.94
N VAL A 225 9.95 4.28 -18.92
CA VAL A 225 8.60 4.58 -18.39
C VAL A 225 8.66 5.85 -17.55
#